data_d05ca84a51f0660a8f5b72287d219dfd
#
_entry.id   d05ca84a51f0660a8f5b72287d219dfd
#
_cell.length_a   1.000
_cell.length_b   1.000
_cell.length_c   1.000
_cell.angle_alpha   90.00
_cell.angle_beta   90.00
_cell.angle_gamma   90.00
#
_symmetry.space_group_name_H-M   'P 1'
#
loop_
_entity.id
_entity.type
_entity.pdbx_description
1 polymer ?
#
loop_
_entity_poly.entity_id
_entity_poly.type
_entity_poly.pdbx_seq_one_letter_code
_entity_poly.pdbx_strand_id
1 'polypeptide(L)'
;MTCGREPVITIDGPAGAGKSTTAREVARRLGFKLVDTGALYRALAWALVQAGVSPEDEAGVGTLLARTTVELTGGGELTGGGGLNGSRVLVNGRDVTAEIRSPEIAMLTSKLTALKTVRDKLTPLQRRLAAAGGVVLEGRDTGSVVCPDAEVKVYLDAALAERARRRRDELAARGLPADYESVKAEIAQRDRQDMEREIAPLRKPEGAVWVDSTSLSPEAVVQRILEVVEQARCCTGS
;
A
#
# COMPACT_ATOMS: atom_id res chain seq x y z
N MET A 1 23.96 -13.78 -21.43
CA MET A 1 22.71 -13.66 -20.66
C MET A 1 22.69 -12.26 -20.07
N THR A 2 22.03 -11.31 -20.74
CA THR A 2 21.84 -9.96 -20.17
C THR A 2 20.92 -10.11 -18.96
N CYS A 3 21.46 -9.88 -17.78
CA CYS A 3 20.67 -9.78 -16.56
C CYS A 3 19.76 -8.56 -16.70
N GLY A 4 18.57 -8.76 -17.25
CA GLY A 4 17.56 -7.72 -17.37
C GLY A 4 17.20 -7.24 -15.95
N ARG A 5 16.82 -5.98 -15.81
CA ARG A 5 16.33 -5.42 -14.57
C ARG A 5 15.15 -6.27 -14.07
N GLU A 6 15.14 -6.63 -12.77
CA GLU A 6 14.00 -7.31 -12.16
C GLU A 6 12.73 -6.46 -12.21
N PRO A 7 11.55 -7.05 -12.44
CA PRO A 7 10.32 -6.30 -12.67
C PRO A 7 9.87 -5.48 -11.45
N VAL A 8 9.14 -4.41 -11.74
CA VAL A 8 8.30 -3.69 -10.78
C VAL A 8 6.92 -4.34 -10.78
N ILE A 9 6.45 -4.72 -9.61
CA ILE A 9 5.13 -5.32 -9.41
C ILE A 9 4.26 -4.34 -8.63
N THR A 10 3.07 -4.03 -9.13
CA THR A 10 2.10 -3.20 -8.41
C THR A 10 0.86 -4.02 -8.05
N ILE A 11 0.38 -3.87 -6.81
CA ILE A 11 -0.82 -4.53 -6.30
C ILE A 11 -1.75 -3.45 -5.74
N ASP A 12 -2.74 -3.07 -6.55
CA ASP A 12 -3.77 -2.09 -6.18
C ASP A 12 -5.09 -2.79 -5.86
N GLY A 13 -6.01 -2.08 -5.22
CA GLY A 13 -7.34 -2.59 -4.92
C GLY A 13 -7.94 -1.99 -3.65
N PRO A 14 -9.23 -2.29 -3.36
CA PRO A 14 -10.00 -1.68 -2.27
C PRO A 14 -9.51 -2.11 -0.88
N ALA A 15 -10.05 -1.46 0.16
CA ALA A 15 -9.73 -1.78 1.55
C ALA A 15 -10.16 -3.22 1.90
N GLY A 16 -9.34 -3.96 2.66
CA GLY A 16 -9.67 -5.33 3.09
C GLY A 16 -9.53 -6.42 2.03
N ALA A 17 -9.09 -6.12 0.78
CA ALA A 17 -8.89 -7.12 -0.27
C ALA A 17 -7.71 -8.08 -0.04
N GLY A 18 -6.90 -7.87 1.00
CA GLY A 18 -5.76 -8.76 1.32
C GLY A 18 -4.43 -8.32 0.72
N LYS A 19 -4.33 -7.12 0.13
CA LYS A 19 -3.13 -6.62 -0.56
C LYS A 19 -1.85 -6.74 0.26
N SER A 20 -1.86 -6.26 1.50
CA SER A 20 -0.64 -6.22 2.33
C SER A 20 -0.10 -7.60 2.67
N THR A 21 -0.99 -8.56 2.93
CA THR A 21 -0.60 -9.96 3.16
C THR A 21 -0.05 -10.58 1.88
N THR A 22 -0.73 -10.38 0.78
CA THR A 22 -0.35 -10.90 -0.54
C THR A 22 0.96 -10.28 -1.03
N ALA A 23 1.08 -8.94 -0.99
CA ALA A 23 2.27 -8.23 -1.45
C ALA A 23 3.53 -8.65 -0.66
N ARG A 24 3.38 -8.84 0.65
CA ARG A 24 4.46 -9.32 1.52
C ARG A 24 4.92 -10.70 1.11
N GLU A 25 3.99 -11.63 0.92
CA GLU A 25 4.32 -13.01 0.60
C GLU A 25 4.91 -13.13 -0.83
N VAL A 26 4.38 -12.38 -1.79
CA VAL A 26 4.95 -12.28 -3.15
C VAL A 26 6.38 -11.72 -3.09
N ALA A 27 6.60 -10.61 -2.38
CA ALA A 27 7.92 -10.01 -2.22
C ALA A 27 8.92 -10.99 -1.58
N ARG A 28 8.49 -11.70 -0.53
CA ARG A 28 9.31 -12.70 0.15
C ARG A 28 9.72 -13.85 -0.77
N ARG A 29 8.79 -14.40 -1.58
CA ARG A 29 9.08 -15.53 -2.49
C ARG A 29 9.98 -15.15 -3.65
N LEU A 30 9.87 -13.90 -4.12
CA LEU A 30 10.70 -13.39 -5.20
C LEU A 30 12.05 -12.83 -4.73
N GLY A 31 12.24 -12.63 -3.41
CA GLY A 31 13.40 -11.91 -2.87
C GLY A 31 13.35 -10.41 -3.16
N PHE A 32 12.17 -9.84 -3.41
CA PHE A 32 11.96 -8.44 -3.77
C PHE A 32 11.73 -7.56 -2.55
N LYS A 33 11.98 -6.26 -2.72
CA LYS A 33 11.63 -5.26 -1.70
C LYS A 33 10.12 -5.05 -1.68
N LEU A 34 9.56 -4.82 -0.48
CA LEU A 34 8.15 -4.43 -0.31
C LEU A 34 8.06 -2.93 -0.02
N VAL A 35 7.21 -2.23 -0.76
CA VAL A 35 6.85 -0.82 -0.53
C VAL A 35 5.37 -0.72 -0.19
N ASP A 36 5.04 -0.64 1.11
CA ASP A 36 3.70 -0.26 1.60
C ASP A 36 3.53 1.26 1.42
N THR A 37 2.93 1.67 0.28
CA THR A 37 2.71 3.09 0.02
C THR A 37 1.78 3.72 1.05
N GLY A 38 0.81 2.98 1.57
CA GLY A 38 -0.08 3.41 2.64
C GLY A 38 0.68 3.76 3.92
N ALA A 39 1.78 3.10 4.23
CA ALA A 39 2.62 3.42 5.38
C ALA A 39 3.28 4.81 5.24
N LEU A 40 3.67 5.21 4.03
CA LEU A 40 4.22 6.54 3.78
C LEU A 40 3.19 7.65 4.03
N TYR A 41 1.94 7.46 3.57
CA TYR A 41 0.85 8.39 3.86
C TYR A 41 0.53 8.44 5.36
N ARG A 42 0.51 7.29 6.05
CA ARG A 42 0.32 7.22 7.51
C ARG A 42 1.45 7.93 8.27
N ALA A 43 2.68 7.87 7.77
CA ALA A 43 3.82 8.59 8.35
C ALA A 43 3.60 10.12 8.32
N LEU A 44 3.09 10.64 7.20
CA LEU A 44 2.75 12.06 7.12
C LEU A 44 1.53 12.42 7.99
N ALA A 45 0.52 11.54 8.06
CA ALA A 45 -0.60 11.73 8.98
C ALA A 45 -0.12 11.81 10.44
N TRP A 46 0.78 10.93 10.84
CA TRP A 46 1.40 10.97 12.16
C TRP A 46 2.15 12.29 12.40
N ALA A 47 2.92 12.77 11.41
CA ALA A 47 3.64 14.03 11.53
C ALA A 47 2.71 15.22 11.72
N LEU A 48 1.56 15.25 11.03
CA LEU A 48 0.53 16.29 11.21
C LEU A 48 -0.04 16.26 12.64
N VAL A 49 -0.39 15.08 13.15
CA VAL A 49 -0.90 14.92 14.52
C VAL A 49 0.12 15.41 15.56
N GLN A 50 1.40 15.01 15.41
CA GLN A 50 2.45 15.45 16.33
C GLN A 50 2.69 16.97 16.30
N ALA A 51 2.45 17.61 15.15
CA ALA A 51 2.61 19.05 14.99
C ALA A 51 1.33 19.85 15.32
N GLY A 52 0.21 19.18 15.60
CA GLY A 52 -1.08 19.84 15.82
C GLY A 52 -1.61 20.57 14.57
N VAL A 53 -1.21 20.12 13.36
CA VAL A 53 -1.62 20.74 12.10
C VAL A 53 -2.85 20.03 11.56
N SER A 54 -3.92 20.80 11.31
CA SER A 54 -5.13 20.27 10.67
C SER A 54 -4.90 19.96 9.19
N PRO A 55 -5.47 18.86 8.66
CA PRO A 55 -5.41 18.57 7.23
C PRO A 55 -6.14 19.61 6.36
N GLU A 56 -7.05 20.38 6.93
CA GLU A 56 -7.77 21.49 6.29
C GLU A 56 -6.93 22.77 6.20
N ASP A 57 -5.85 22.89 6.97
CA ASP A 57 -4.87 23.99 6.88
C ASP A 57 -3.80 23.65 5.82
N GLU A 58 -4.11 23.92 4.55
CA GLU A 58 -3.20 23.61 3.43
C GLU A 58 -1.84 24.31 3.55
N ALA A 59 -1.79 25.53 4.08
CA ALA A 59 -0.56 26.28 4.27
C ALA A 59 0.31 25.65 5.38
N GLY A 60 -0.31 25.30 6.50
CA GLY A 60 0.35 24.59 7.59
C GLY A 60 0.85 23.21 7.16
N VAL A 61 0.03 22.47 6.41
CA VAL A 61 0.43 21.18 5.80
C VAL A 61 1.65 21.37 4.91
N GLY A 62 1.61 22.30 3.96
CA GLY A 62 2.74 22.60 3.06
C GLY A 62 4.03 22.92 3.82
N THR A 63 3.93 23.80 4.82
CA THR A 63 5.07 24.20 5.67
C THR A 63 5.65 23.00 6.44
N LEU A 64 4.79 22.18 7.04
CA LEU A 64 5.23 20.98 7.76
C LEU A 64 5.91 19.98 6.81
N LEU A 65 5.28 19.71 5.66
CA LEU A 65 5.81 18.76 4.68
C LEU A 65 7.18 19.17 4.15
N ALA A 66 7.44 20.48 3.96
CA ALA A 66 8.73 20.97 3.47
C ALA A 66 9.91 20.55 4.38
N ARG A 67 9.68 20.45 5.69
CA ARG A 67 10.69 20.07 6.70
C ARG A 67 10.61 18.64 7.19
N THR A 68 9.63 17.84 6.71
CA THR A 68 9.43 16.45 7.12
C THR A 68 10.14 15.51 6.15
N THR A 69 11.03 14.67 6.64
CA THR A 69 11.57 13.53 5.87
C THR A 69 10.80 12.27 6.21
N VAL A 70 10.54 11.43 5.20
CA VAL A 70 9.94 10.10 5.38
C VAL A 70 10.84 9.09 4.68
N GLU A 71 11.22 8.04 5.40
CA GLU A 71 12.10 7.00 4.91
C GLU A 71 11.50 5.62 5.19
N LEU A 72 11.70 4.70 4.24
CA LEU A 72 11.49 3.27 4.43
C LEU A 72 12.86 2.61 4.50
N THR A 73 13.16 1.97 5.64
CA THR A 73 14.42 1.26 5.85
C THR A 73 14.16 -0.22 6.11
N GLY A 74 15.04 -1.10 5.64
CA GLY A 74 14.88 -2.53 5.80
C GLY A 74 13.83 -3.09 4.84
N GLY A 75 14.13 -3.91 3.95
CA GLY A 75 13.22 -4.51 2.96
C GLY A 75 13.96 -5.49 2.08
N GLY A 76 15.09 -5.98 2.55
CA GLY A 76 15.96 -6.86 1.77
C GLY A 76 16.63 -7.99 2.54
N GLU A 77 16.54 -8.04 3.86
CA GLU A 77 17.13 -9.16 4.63
C GLU A 77 16.07 -9.90 5.44
N LEU A 78 15.98 -11.20 5.16
CA LEU A 78 15.22 -12.19 5.92
C LEU A 78 15.94 -12.49 7.25
N THR A 79 16.14 -11.50 8.11
CA THR A 79 16.62 -11.74 9.47
C THR A 79 15.45 -11.80 10.43
N GLY A 80 15.33 -12.94 11.08
CA GLY A 80 14.21 -13.27 11.95
C GLY A 80 13.97 -12.29 13.08
N GLY A 81 12.72 -11.96 13.27
CA GLY A 81 12.21 -11.33 14.48
C GLY A 81 11.66 -9.93 14.28
N GLY A 82 10.35 -9.83 14.14
CA GLY A 82 9.60 -8.58 14.35
C GLY A 82 8.89 -8.03 13.11
N GLY A 83 7.58 -8.10 13.15
CA GLY A 83 6.53 -7.45 12.38
C GLY A 83 6.84 -6.86 11.01
N LEU A 84 6.12 -7.33 9.97
CA LEU A 84 6.12 -6.81 8.59
C LEU A 84 7.50 -6.76 7.90
N ASN A 85 8.14 -7.91 7.70
CA ASN A 85 9.39 -8.08 6.91
C ASN A 85 10.53 -7.08 7.22
N GLY A 86 10.70 -6.68 8.48
CA GLY A 86 11.80 -5.80 8.86
C GLY A 86 11.77 -4.37 8.31
N SER A 87 10.76 -4.00 7.51
CA SER A 87 10.64 -2.62 7.03
C SER A 87 10.22 -1.69 8.15
N ARG A 88 11.02 -0.66 8.41
CA ARG A 88 10.73 0.42 9.35
C ARG A 88 10.38 1.69 8.61
N VAL A 89 9.49 2.46 9.20
CA VAL A 89 9.09 3.77 8.70
C VAL A 89 9.67 4.83 9.63
N LEU A 90 10.53 5.68 9.08
CA LEU A 90 11.12 6.76 9.84
C LEU A 90 10.51 8.09 9.42
N VAL A 91 10.25 8.96 10.39
CA VAL A 91 9.88 10.36 10.18
C VAL A 91 10.93 11.22 10.89
N ASN A 92 11.65 12.03 10.13
CA ASN A 92 12.76 12.84 10.65
C ASN A 92 13.75 12.01 11.48
N GLY A 93 14.08 10.79 11.02
CA GLY A 93 14.97 9.85 11.69
C GLY A 93 14.37 9.07 12.85
N ARG A 94 13.15 9.41 13.32
CA ARG A 94 12.44 8.67 14.38
C ARG A 94 11.66 7.48 13.77
N ASP A 95 11.84 6.29 14.35
CA ASP A 95 11.02 5.12 14.00
C ASP A 95 9.58 5.31 14.53
N VAL A 96 8.63 5.30 13.62
CA VAL A 96 7.20 5.48 13.89
C VAL A 96 6.36 4.29 13.42
N THR A 97 7.01 3.16 13.16
CA THR A 97 6.39 1.97 12.56
C THR A 97 5.18 1.44 13.33
N ALA A 98 5.20 1.52 14.65
CA ALA A 98 4.10 1.10 15.50
C ALA A 98 3.01 2.17 15.56
N GLU A 99 3.40 3.42 15.76
CA GLU A 99 2.50 4.56 15.98
C GLU A 99 1.61 4.87 14.78
N ILE A 100 2.12 4.68 13.56
CA ILE A 100 1.34 4.92 12.33
C ILE A 100 0.20 3.92 12.09
N ARG A 101 0.00 2.95 12.98
CA ARG A 101 -1.05 1.92 12.87
C ARG A 101 -2.26 2.17 13.76
N SER A 102 -2.30 3.30 14.45
CA SER A 102 -3.44 3.68 15.27
C SER A 102 -4.69 3.96 14.41
N PRO A 103 -5.90 3.75 14.95
CA PRO A 103 -7.15 4.10 14.25
C PRO A 103 -7.23 5.58 13.87
N GLU A 104 -6.76 6.47 14.74
CA GLU A 104 -6.70 7.90 14.51
C GLU A 104 -5.88 8.24 13.25
N ILE A 105 -4.66 7.71 13.14
CA ILE A 105 -3.80 7.89 11.97
C ILE A 105 -4.45 7.31 10.71
N ALA A 106 -5.13 6.17 10.83
CA ALA A 106 -5.80 5.55 9.68
C ALA A 106 -6.93 6.43 9.12
N MET A 107 -7.73 7.08 9.98
CA MET A 107 -8.79 8.01 9.57
C MET A 107 -8.21 9.26 8.90
N LEU A 108 -7.19 9.87 9.51
CA LEU A 108 -6.55 11.06 8.98
C LEU A 108 -5.89 10.78 7.62
N THR A 109 -5.30 9.61 7.45
CA THR A 109 -4.65 9.20 6.20
C THR A 109 -5.60 9.27 5.02
N SER A 110 -6.86 8.86 5.18
CA SER A 110 -7.84 8.91 4.08
C SER A 110 -8.03 10.34 3.54
N LYS A 111 -8.08 11.34 4.42
CA LYS A 111 -8.15 12.75 4.03
C LYS A 111 -6.88 13.21 3.31
N LEU A 112 -5.70 12.84 3.84
CA LEU A 112 -4.42 13.27 3.29
C LEU A 112 -4.14 12.71 1.89
N THR A 113 -4.64 11.53 1.57
CA THR A 113 -4.46 10.94 0.23
C THR A 113 -5.11 11.75 -0.89
N ALA A 114 -6.04 12.64 -0.58
CA ALA A 114 -6.68 13.54 -1.54
C ALA A 114 -5.90 14.86 -1.75
N LEU A 115 -4.98 15.22 -0.83
CA LEU A 115 -4.25 16.47 -0.92
C LEU A 115 -3.13 16.40 -1.95
N LYS A 116 -3.14 17.35 -2.89
CA LYS A 116 -2.11 17.46 -3.94
C LYS A 116 -0.70 17.63 -3.33
N THR A 117 -0.55 18.49 -2.34
CA THR A 117 0.74 18.76 -1.66
C THR A 117 1.36 17.51 -1.03
N VAL A 118 0.54 16.62 -0.45
CA VAL A 118 0.97 15.34 0.11
C VAL A 118 1.45 14.40 -1.00
N ARG A 119 0.72 14.35 -2.11
CA ARG A 119 1.06 13.52 -3.27
C ARG A 119 2.32 14.00 -3.97
N ASP A 120 2.46 15.29 -4.16
CA ASP A 120 3.65 15.91 -4.77
C ASP A 120 4.92 15.55 -3.98
N LYS A 121 4.83 15.35 -2.68
CA LYS A 121 5.93 14.88 -1.83
C LYS A 121 6.16 13.37 -1.94
N LEU A 122 5.10 12.55 -1.86
CA LEU A 122 5.24 11.10 -1.74
C LEU A 122 5.40 10.39 -3.07
N THR A 123 4.76 10.85 -4.15
CA THR A 123 4.86 10.17 -5.47
C THR A 123 6.30 10.10 -5.98
N PRO A 124 7.11 11.18 -5.94
CA PRO A 124 8.52 11.08 -6.31
C PRO A 124 9.34 10.12 -5.43
N LEU A 125 9.04 10.06 -4.12
CA LEU A 125 9.67 9.10 -3.21
C LEU A 125 9.33 7.65 -3.60
N GLN A 126 8.06 7.35 -3.83
CA GLN A 126 7.60 6.02 -4.25
C GLN A 126 8.25 5.59 -5.57
N ARG A 127 8.33 6.50 -6.56
CA ARG A 127 9.03 6.26 -7.83
C ARG A 127 10.51 5.95 -7.65
N ARG A 128 11.20 6.69 -6.79
CA ARG A 128 12.61 6.41 -6.47
C ARG A 128 12.80 5.03 -5.83
N LEU A 129 11.90 4.63 -4.93
CA LEU A 129 11.92 3.31 -4.30
C LEU A 129 11.71 2.18 -5.33
N ALA A 130 10.96 2.44 -6.39
CA ALA A 130 10.70 1.49 -7.47
C ALA A 130 11.79 1.48 -8.56
N ALA A 131 12.62 2.52 -8.65
CA ALA A 131 13.49 2.77 -9.80
C ALA A 131 14.49 1.64 -10.10
N ALA A 132 14.96 0.92 -9.09
CA ALA A 132 15.91 -0.19 -9.25
C ALA A 132 15.27 -1.50 -9.77
N GLY A 133 13.93 -1.61 -9.76
CA GLY A 133 13.24 -2.88 -9.97
C GLY A 133 13.36 -3.82 -8.77
N GLY A 134 12.91 -5.07 -8.94
CA GLY A 134 12.91 -6.05 -7.85
C GLY A 134 12.08 -5.58 -6.65
N VAL A 135 10.90 -5.03 -6.92
CA VAL A 135 10.06 -4.40 -5.91
C VAL A 135 8.59 -4.73 -6.11
N VAL A 136 7.90 -4.92 -4.99
CA VAL A 136 6.43 -5.02 -4.94
C VAL A 136 5.90 -3.78 -4.24
N LEU A 137 5.10 -2.98 -4.96
CA LEU A 137 4.39 -1.84 -4.38
C LEU A 137 2.94 -2.24 -4.12
N GLU A 138 2.42 -1.91 -2.94
CA GLU A 138 1.00 -2.03 -2.66
C GLU A 138 0.35 -0.68 -2.40
N GLY A 139 -0.88 -0.49 -2.91
CA GLY A 139 -1.58 0.78 -2.73
C GLY A 139 -2.99 0.83 -3.27
N ARG A 140 -3.31 1.95 -3.93
CA ARG A 140 -4.59 2.24 -4.60
C ARG A 140 -4.40 2.73 -6.04
N ASP A 141 -3.26 3.31 -6.30
CA ASP A 141 -2.92 4.01 -7.53
C ASP A 141 -1.46 3.75 -7.94
N THR A 142 -0.88 2.65 -7.44
CA THR A 142 0.52 2.34 -7.69
C THR A 142 0.78 2.00 -9.15
N GLY A 143 -0.11 1.24 -9.79
CA GLY A 143 -0.01 0.87 -11.20
C GLY A 143 -0.66 1.87 -12.17
N SER A 144 -1.43 2.86 -11.67
CA SER A 144 -2.05 3.86 -12.54
C SER A 144 -1.34 5.21 -12.52
N VAL A 145 -0.68 5.57 -11.39
CA VAL A 145 -0.08 6.91 -11.19
C VAL A 145 1.39 6.83 -10.80
N VAL A 146 1.75 5.96 -9.87
CA VAL A 146 3.13 5.89 -9.35
C VAL A 146 4.06 5.25 -10.37
N CYS A 147 3.72 4.04 -10.83
CA CYS A 147 4.49 3.24 -11.79
C CYS A 147 3.56 2.78 -12.94
N PRO A 148 3.11 3.69 -13.82
CA PRO A 148 2.23 3.33 -14.93
C PRO A 148 2.89 2.36 -15.92
N ASP A 149 4.21 2.34 -15.96
CA ASP A 149 5.01 1.46 -16.81
C ASP A 149 5.50 0.19 -16.06
N ALA A 150 4.91 -0.14 -14.91
CA ALA A 150 5.25 -1.36 -14.19
C ALA A 150 5.00 -2.60 -15.06
N GLU A 151 5.96 -3.52 -15.09
CA GLU A 151 5.94 -4.74 -15.91
C GLU A 151 4.81 -5.69 -15.46
N VAL A 152 4.48 -5.67 -14.17
CA VAL A 152 3.36 -6.47 -13.63
C VAL A 152 2.44 -5.56 -12.83
N LYS A 153 1.18 -5.49 -13.28
CA LYS A 153 0.12 -4.77 -12.58
C LYS A 153 -0.98 -5.74 -12.18
N VAL A 154 -1.34 -5.73 -10.90
CA VAL A 154 -2.40 -6.54 -10.35
C VAL A 154 -3.44 -5.64 -9.69
N TYR A 155 -4.70 -5.87 -9.99
CA TYR A 155 -5.83 -5.30 -9.26
C TYR A 155 -6.47 -6.42 -8.43
N LEU A 156 -6.21 -6.39 -7.11
CA LEU A 156 -6.70 -7.38 -6.16
C LEU A 156 -8.00 -6.92 -5.55
N ASP A 157 -9.07 -7.65 -5.77
CA ASP A 157 -10.41 -7.35 -5.29
C ASP A 157 -11.00 -8.49 -4.44
N ALA A 158 -12.08 -8.21 -3.75
CA ALA A 158 -12.98 -9.18 -3.13
C ALA A 158 -14.34 -8.54 -2.86
N ALA A 159 -15.39 -9.35 -2.78
CA ALA A 159 -16.71 -8.88 -2.40
C ALA A 159 -16.67 -8.11 -1.06
N LEU A 160 -17.42 -7.01 -0.97
CA LEU A 160 -17.44 -6.15 0.23
C LEU A 160 -17.74 -6.94 1.51
N ALA A 161 -18.67 -7.89 1.44
CA ALA A 161 -19.02 -8.75 2.57
C ALA A 161 -17.83 -9.56 3.09
N GLU A 162 -17.04 -10.13 2.18
CA GLU A 162 -15.83 -10.90 2.54
C GLU A 162 -14.72 -9.99 3.11
N ARG A 163 -14.53 -8.81 2.54
CA ARG A 163 -13.57 -7.82 3.06
C ARG A 163 -13.94 -7.34 4.47
N ALA A 164 -15.22 -7.13 4.72
CA ALA A 164 -15.73 -6.78 6.05
C ALA A 164 -15.53 -7.93 7.05
N ARG A 165 -15.80 -9.18 6.65
CA ARG A 165 -15.55 -10.36 7.48
C ARG A 165 -14.07 -10.47 7.86
N ARG A 166 -13.16 -10.41 6.87
CA ARG A 166 -11.70 -10.45 7.10
C ARG A 166 -11.26 -9.36 8.08
N ARG A 167 -11.75 -8.13 7.88
CA ARG A 167 -11.37 -6.99 8.73
C ARG A 167 -11.88 -7.12 10.15
N ARG A 168 -13.12 -7.59 10.33
CA ARG A 168 -13.67 -7.88 11.66
C ARG A 168 -12.83 -8.94 12.38
N ASP A 169 -12.48 -10.03 11.68
CA ASP A 169 -11.70 -11.12 12.26
C ASP A 169 -10.27 -10.65 12.63
N GLU A 170 -9.65 -9.80 11.80
CA GLU A 170 -8.37 -9.15 12.10
C GLU A 170 -8.46 -8.27 13.38
N LEU A 171 -9.51 -7.47 13.51
CA LEU A 171 -9.72 -6.62 14.69
C LEU A 171 -9.93 -7.46 15.94
N ALA A 172 -10.73 -8.52 15.85
CA ALA A 172 -10.96 -9.44 16.96
C ALA A 172 -9.67 -10.13 17.42
N ALA A 173 -8.83 -10.58 16.47
CA ALA A 173 -7.51 -11.17 16.78
C ALA A 173 -6.55 -10.20 17.47
N ARG A 174 -6.78 -8.89 17.33
CA ARG A 174 -6.01 -7.82 17.99
C ARG A 174 -6.62 -7.37 19.33
N GLY A 175 -7.68 -8.05 19.81
CA GLY A 175 -8.40 -7.68 21.02
C GLY A 175 -9.28 -6.42 20.87
N LEU A 176 -9.61 -6.05 19.64
CA LEU A 176 -10.45 -4.88 19.28
C LEU A 176 -11.72 -5.36 18.57
N PRO A 177 -12.65 -6.04 19.28
CA PRO A 177 -13.85 -6.54 18.63
C PRO A 177 -14.70 -5.39 18.06
N ALA A 178 -15.19 -5.57 16.84
CA ALA A 178 -16.01 -4.60 16.16
C ALA A 178 -17.26 -5.27 15.55
N ASP A 179 -18.34 -4.52 15.49
CA ASP A 179 -19.56 -4.96 14.84
C ASP A 179 -19.36 -5.10 13.33
N TYR A 180 -19.90 -6.17 12.75
CA TYR A 180 -19.74 -6.47 11.34
C TYR A 180 -20.32 -5.39 10.41
N GLU A 181 -21.54 -4.91 10.68
CA GLU A 181 -22.18 -3.89 9.84
C GLU A 181 -21.45 -2.55 9.92
N SER A 182 -20.94 -2.20 11.10
CA SER A 182 -20.09 -1.01 11.28
C SER A 182 -18.80 -1.11 10.46
N VAL A 183 -18.10 -2.23 10.53
CA VAL A 183 -16.87 -2.47 9.74
C VAL A 183 -17.16 -2.43 8.25
N LYS A 184 -18.27 -3.02 7.81
CA LYS A 184 -18.68 -3.03 6.42
C LYS A 184 -19.01 -1.63 5.90
N ALA A 185 -19.70 -0.82 6.72
CA ALA A 185 -20.01 0.56 6.39
C ALA A 185 -18.73 1.43 6.28
N GLU A 186 -17.77 1.26 7.22
CA GLU A 186 -16.48 1.94 7.16
C GLU A 186 -15.68 1.59 5.90
N ILE A 187 -15.62 0.30 5.53
CA ILE A 187 -14.94 -0.14 4.31
C ILE A 187 -15.61 0.45 3.07
N ALA A 188 -16.95 0.40 2.99
CA ALA A 188 -17.70 0.95 1.87
C ALA A 188 -17.50 2.46 1.72
N GLN A 189 -17.50 3.18 2.85
CA GLN A 189 -17.25 4.62 2.86
C GLN A 189 -15.84 4.95 2.37
N ARG A 190 -14.84 4.22 2.86
CA ARG A 190 -13.44 4.40 2.46
C ARG A 190 -13.24 4.10 0.98
N ASP A 191 -13.80 3.01 0.47
CA ASP A 191 -13.70 2.67 -0.94
C ASP A 191 -14.33 3.75 -1.82
N ARG A 192 -15.49 4.30 -1.41
CA ARG A 192 -16.12 5.42 -2.11
C ARG A 192 -15.20 6.63 -2.15
N GLN A 193 -14.62 7.02 -1.02
CA GLN A 193 -13.66 8.13 -0.95
C GLN A 193 -12.44 7.88 -1.84
N ASP A 194 -11.89 6.65 -1.85
CA ASP A 194 -10.76 6.29 -2.69
C ASP A 194 -11.12 6.32 -4.20
N MET A 195 -12.36 5.95 -4.58
CA MET A 195 -12.83 5.92 -5.96
C MET A 195 -13.25 7.31 -6.49
N GLU A 196 -13.84 8.15 -5.64
CA GLU A 196 -14.41 9.44 -6.02
C GLU A 196 -13.43 10.61 -5.89
N ARG A 197 -12.25 10.40 -5.27
CA ARG A 197 -11.27 11.47 -5.14
C ARG A 197 -10.83 11.99 -6.51
N GLU A 198 -10.69 13.30 -6.62
CA GLU A 198 -10.33 13.97 -7.87
C GLU A 198 -8.93 13.57 -8.35
N ILE A 199 -7.98 13.44 -7.42
CA ILE A 199 -6.59 13.14 -7.74
C ILE A 199 -6.30 11.66 -7.47
N ALA A 200 -5.82 10.93 -8.49
CA ALA A 200 -5.40 9.54 -8.44
C ALA A 200 -6.48 8.61 -7.82
N PRO A 201 -7.70 8.58 -8.37
CA PRO A 201 -8.77 7.71 -7.87
C PRO A 201 -8.39 6.24 -7.93
N LEU A 202 -8.93 5.46 -6.98
CA LEU A 202 -8.84 4.01 -7.04
C LEU A 202 -9.56 3.49 -8.27
N ARG A 203 -8.81 2.94 -9.21
CA ARG A 203 -9.33 2.28 -10.42
C ARG A 203 -8.39 1.15 -10.82
N LYS A 204 -8.91 0.18 -11.55
CA LYS A 204 -8.07 -0.86 -12.14
C LYS A 204 -7.12 -0.21 -13.15
N PRO A 205 -5.78 -0.32 -12.98
CA PRO A 205 -4.82 0.19 -13.95
C PRO A 205 -5.00 -0.47 -15.33
N GLU A 206 -4.66 0.25 -16.38
CA GLU A 206 -4.63 -0.32 -17.72
C GLU A 206 -3.59 -1.46 -17.79
N GLY A 207 -3.97 -2.57 -18.43
CA GLY A 207 -3.14 -3.77 -18.49
C GLY A 207 -3.05 -4.57 -17.19
N ALA A 208 -3.73 -4.16 -16.11
CA ALA A 208 -3.69 -4.90 -14.86
C ALA A 208 -4.50 -6.19 -14.93
N VAL A 209 -3.89 -7.27 -14.43
CA VAL A 209 -4.59 -8.54 -14.19
C VAL A 209 -5.52 -8.36 -12.98
N TRP A 210 -6.81 -8.62 -13.18
CA TRP A 210 -7.77 -8.61 -12.10
C TRP A 210 -7.79 -9.96 -11.38
N VAL A 211 -7.67 -9.94 -10.06
CA VAL A 211 -7.70 -11.11 -9.20
C VAL A 211 -8.81 -10.94 -8.17
N ASP A 212 -9.88 -11.70 -8.31
CA ASP A 212 -10.92 -11.78 -7.29
C ASP A 212 -10.51 -12.79 -6.21
N SER A 213 -10.27 -12.30 -5.01
CA SER A 213 -9.87 -13.11 -3.86
C SER A 213 -11.04 -13.55 -2.98
N THR A 214 -12.30 -13.31 -3.38
CA THR A 214 -13.50 -13.55 -2.55
C THR A 214 -13.53 -14.98 -1.99
N SER A 215 -13.30 -15.97 -2.86
CA SER A 215 -13.34 -17.39 -2.51
C SER A 215 -11.95 -18.07 -2.49
N LEU A 216 -10.88 -17.30 -2.70
CA LEU A 216 -9.54 -17.85 -2.75
C LEU A 216 -8.88 -17.86 -1.38
N SER A 217 -8.08 -18.87 -1.11
CA SER A 217 -7.15 -18.86 0.01
C SER A 217 -6.03 -17.83 -0.23
N PRO A 218 -5.40 -17.28 0.82
CA PRO A 218 -4.24 -16.40 0.66
C PRO A 218 -3.13 -17.00 -0.19
N GLU A 219 -2.90 -18.30 -0.05
CA GLU A 219 -1.91 -19.06 -0.83
C GLU A 219 -2.27 -19.09 -2.33
N ALA A 220 -3.52 -19.36 -2.67
CA ALA A 220 -3.99 -19.38 -4.07
C ALA A 220 -3.86 -17.99 -4.73
N VAL A 221 -4.13 -16.91 -4.00
CA VAL A 221 -3.95 -15.54 -4.48
C VAL A 221 -2.47 -15.27 -4.79
N VAL A 222 -1.58 -15.63 -3.87
CA VAL A 222 -0.13 -15.46 -4.05
C VAL A 222 0.35 -16.25 -5.27
N GLN A 223 -0.05 -17.51 -5.38
CA GLN A 223 0.34 -18.37 -6.50
C GLN A 223 -0.12 -17.78 -7.83
N ARG A 224 -1.35 -17.27 -7.91
CA ARG A 224 -1.86 -16.61 -9.11
C ARG A 224 -1.04 -15.40 -9.53
N ILE A 225 -0.57 -14.61 -8.57
CA ILE A 225 0.27 -13.44 -8.87
C ILE A 225 1.67 -13.88 -9.34
N LEU A 226 2.25 -14.91 -8.73
CA LEU A 226 3.55 -15.43 -9.15
C LEU A 226 3.51 -15.95 -10.60
N GLU A 227 2.43 -16.63 -11.01
CA GLU A 227 2.22 -17.05 -12.39
C GLU A 227 2.23 -15.86 -13.37
N VAL A 228 1.56 -14.74 -12.99
CA VAL A 228 1.59 -13.51 -13.80
C VAL A 228 3.01 -12.93 -13.92
N VAL A 229 3.77 -12.96 -12.81
CA VAL A 229 5.16 -12.49 -12.82
C VAL A 229 6.04 -13.36 -13.73
N GLU A 230 5.89 -14.68 -13.69
CA GLU A 230 6.64 -15.60 -14.55
C GLU A 230 6.32 -15.37 -16.02
N GLN A 231 5.05 -15.20 -16.37
CA GLN A 231 4.63 -14.87 -17.73
C GLN A 231 5.26 -13.57 -18.23
N ALA A 232 5.28 -12.51 -17.41
CA ALA A 232 5.89 -11.24 -17.76
C ALA A 232 7.41 -11.38 -17.98
N ARG A 233 8.11 -12.17 -17.16
CA ARG A 233 9.56 -12.45 -17.32
C ARG A 233 9.87 -13.18 -18.62
N CYS A 234 9.03 -14.13 -19.04
CA CYS A 234 9.21 -14.85 -20.30
C CYS A 234 9.05 -13.94 -21.52
N CYS A 235 8.14 -12.95 -21.47
CA CYS A 235 7.91 -12.01 -22.58
C CYS A 235 9.02 -10.96 -22.74
N THR A 236 9.78 -10.65 -21.71
CA THR A 236 10.89 -9.68 -21.77
C THR A 236 12.23 -10.31 -22.17
N GLY A 237 12.31 -11.64 -22.25
CA GLY A 237 13.51 -12.40 -22.63
C GLY A 237 13.60 -12.80 -24.10
N SER A 238 12.64 -12.37 -24.92
CA SER A 238 12.59 -12.60 -26.37
C SER A 238 12.94 -11.33 -27.12
#